data_91674d4d76e9badebdd6fedca018dc08
#
_entry.id   91674d4d76e9badebdd6fedca018dc08
#
_cell.length_a   1.000
_cell.length_b   1.000
_cell.length_c   1.000
_cell.angle_alpha   90.00
_cell.angle_beta   90.00
_cell.angle_gamma   90.00
#
_symmetry.space_group_name_H-M   'P 1'
#
loop_
_entity.id
_entity.type
_entity.pdbx_description
1 polymer ?
#
loop_
_entity_poly.entity_id
_entity_poly.type
_entity_poly.pdbx_seq_one_letter_code
_entity_poly.pdbx_strand_id
1 'polypeptide(L)'
;MNAFFVSAADQVITWKKEAQEIDLYSDEALKIQWTGTHDVWLHDAAGCAGGEQQMAPEADSNWSALAGSVPVGTHYLSCRVGSHCEENMTLKVTSLAGSRPATTTTTTSSAKKSAPFATGFVVLAAVSALFC
;
A
#
# COMPACT_ATOMS: atom_id res chain seq x y z
N MET A 1 -23.20 -19.41 8.08
CA MET A 1 -22.15 -18.38 8.21
C MET A 1 -21.83 -17.85 6.83
N ASN A 2 -22.25 -16.64 6.53
CA ASN A 2 -21.87 -16.01 5.28
C ASN A 2 -20.46 -15.43 5.47
N ALA A 3 -19.49 -16.08 4.88
CA ALA A 3 -18.17 -15.47 4.75
C ALA A 3 -18.29 -14.30 3.75
N PHE A 4 -18.24 -13.11 4.25
CA PHE A 4 -18.05 -11.96 3.39
C PHE A 4 -16.61 -12.03 2.88
N PHE A 5 -16.47 -12.51 1.64
CA PHE A 5 -15.21 -12.33 0.95
C PHE A 5 -15.11 -10.85 0.61
N VAL A 6 -14.38 -10.14 1.43
CA VAL A 6 -13.92 -8.82 1.02
C VAL A 6 -12.91 -9.09 -0.07
N SER A 7 -13.28 -8.78 -1.30
CA SER A 7 -12.31 -8.80 -2.40
C SER A 7 -11.20 -7.84 -2.06
N ALA A 8 -9.97 -8.34 -2.03
CA ALA A 8 -8.83 -7.48 -1.80
C ALA A 8 -8.77 -6.41 -2.88
N ALA A 9 -8.46 -5.19 -2.47
CA ALA A 9 -8.33 -4.09 -3.42
C ALA A 9 -7.07 -4.27 -4.26
N ASP A 10 -7.20 -4.07 -5.57
CA ASP A 10 -6.05 -4.06 -6.46
C ASP A 10 -5.07 -2.94 -6.07
N GLN A 11 -3.78 -3.24 -6.17
CA GLN A 11 -2.74 -2.24 -6.02
C GLN A 11 -2.51 -1.55 -7.37
N VAL A 12 -2.62 -0.24 -7.40
CA VAL A 12 -2.47 0.54 -8.64
C VAL A 12 -1.25 1.45 -8.51
N ILE A 13 -0.30 1.29 -9.40
CA ILE A 13 0.94 2.07 -9.48
C ILE A 13 0.95 2.84 -10.79
N THR A 14 1.34 4.09 -10.73
CA THR A 14 1.66 4.86 -11.94
C THR A 14 3.14 4.73 -12.21
N TRP A 15 3.50 4.22 -13.39
CA TRP A 15 4.89 4.06 -13.82
C TRP A 15 5.52 5.45 -14.02
N LYS A 16 6.62 5.71 -13.35
CA LYS A 16 7.35 6.98 -13.41
C LYS A 16 8.85 6.74 -13.32
N LYS A 17 9.64 7.70 -13.78
CA LYS A 17 11.10 7.71 -13.63
C LYS A 17 11.51 8.05 -12.19
N GLU A 18 11.08 7.23 -11.28
CA GLU A 18 11.24 7.37 -9.84
C GLU A 18 11.19 5.98 -9.21
N ALA A 19 12.13 5.69 -8.34
CA ALA A 19 12.11 4.42 -7.62
C ALA A 19 10.91 4.37 -6.67
N GLN A 20 10.09 3.34 -6.84
CA GLN A 20 8.86 3.13 -6.08
C GLN A 20 8.95 1.84 -5.27
N GLU A 21 8.10 1.71 -4.27
CA GLU A 21 8.07 0.54 -3.39
C GLU A 21 6.65 0.26 -2.94
N ILE A 22 6.25 -1.03 -2.93
CA ILE A 22 4.95 -1.46 -2.44
C ILE A 22 5.03 -2.80 -1.72
N ASP A 23 4.07 -3.03 -0.83
CA ASP A 23 3.72 -4.35 -0.33
C ASP A 23 2.52 -4.87 -1.11
N LEU A 24 2.62 -6.08 -1.63
CA LEU A 24 1.59 -6.75 -2.41
C LEU A 24 1.20 -8.06 -1.73
N TYR A 25 -0.05 -8.22 -1.40
CA TYR A 25 -0.55 -9.48 -0.85
C TYR A 25 -0.94 -10.45 -1.96
N SER A 26 -0.85 -11.74 -1.69
CA SER A 26 -1.05 -12.78 -2.71
C SER A 26 -2.47 -12.85 -3.28
N ASP A 27 -3.43 -12.23 -2.64
CA ASP A 27 -4.81 -12.09 -3.11
C ASP A 27 -5.11 -10.75 -3.81
N GLU A 28 -4.10 -9.90 -3.94
CA GLU A 28 -4.21 -8.60 -4.61
C GLU A 28 -3.65 -8.68 -6.04
N ALA A 29 -4.33 -8.05 -6.98
CA ALA A 29 -3.77 -7.81 -8.31
C ALA A 29 -2.91 -6.54 -8.31
N LEU A 30 -1.86 -6.55 -9.12
CA LEU A 30 -1.02 -5.38 -9.35
C LEU A 30 -1.35 -4.79 -10.72
N LYS A 31 -1.70 -3.52 -10.74
CA LYS A 31 -1.92 -2.75 -11.96
C LYS A 31 -0.86 -1.67 -12.09
N ILE A 32 -0.19 -1.63 -13.21
CA ILE A 32 0.76 -0.57 -13.53
C ILE A 32 0.19 0.24 -14.69
N GLN A 33 -0.02 1.52 -14.44
CA GLN A 33 -0.54 2.47 -15.40
C GLN A 33 0.59 3.37 -15.90
N TRP A 34 0.56 3.69 -17.18
CA TRP A 34 1.54 4.59 -17.78
C TRP A 34 1.00 5.35 -18.98
N THR A 35 1.76 6.33 -19.41
CA THR A 35 1.61 7.03 -20.68
C THR A 35 2.92 6.91 -21.46
N GLY A 36 2.82 6.74 -22.77
CA GLY A 36 3.97 6.44 -23.60
C GLY A 36 4.31 4.95 -23.60
N THR A 37 5.40 4.60 -24.24
CA THR A 37 5.80 3.21 -24.47
C THR A 37 6.66 2.69 -23.33
N HIS A 38 6.21 1.63 -22.68
CA HIS A 38 6.90 0.97 -21.58
C HIS A 38 6.75 -0.54 -21.64
N ASP A 39 7.59 -1.25 -20.89
CA ASP A 39 7.50 -2.67 -20.63
C ASP A 39 7.64 -2.95 -19.12
N VAL A 40 7.48 -4.18 -18.72
CA VAL A 40 7.66 -4.61 -17.33
C VAL A 40 8.48 -5.88 -17.29
N TRP A 41 9.59 -5.83 -16.57
CA TRP A 41 10.48 -6.97 -16.33
C TRP A 41 10.58 -7.26 -14.84
N LEU A 42 10.52 -8.55 -14.49
CA LEU A 42 10.68 -9.04 -13.12
C LEU A 42 12.13 -9.48 -12.89
N HIS A 43 12.69 -9.06 -11.77
CA HIS A 43 14.04 -9.39 -11.33
C HIS A 43 14.03 -9.83 -9.87
N ASP A 44 14.96 -10.69 -9.49
CA ASP A 44 15.16 -11.07 -8.08
C ASP A 44 16.17 -10.18 -7.36
N ALA A 45 16.87 -9.33 -8.08
CA ALA A 45 17.83 -8.39 -7.52
C ALA A 45 17.57 -6.98 -8.03
N ALA A 46 17.92 -6.00 -7.22
CA ALA A 46 17.85 -4.60 -7.63
C ALA A 46 18.79 -4.29 -8.79
N GLY A 47 18.37 -3.37 -9.65
CA GLY A 47 19.18 -2.91 -10.78
C GLY A 47 18.48 -3.10 -12.11
N CYS A 48 19.20 -2.76 -13.17
CA CYS A 48 18.67 -2.76 -14.54
C CYS A 48 19.18 -3.93 -15.39
N ALA A 49 20.15 -4.66 -14.90
CA ALA A 49 20.73 -5.79 -15.60
C ALA A 49 20.06 -7.11 -15.21
N GLY A 50 20.03 -8.06 -16.14
CA GLY A 50 19.64 -9.42 -15.83
C GLY A 50 18.16 -9.63 -15.55
N GLY A 51 17.27 -8.96 -16.25
CA GLY A 51 15.83 -9.23 -16.14
C GLY A 51 15.52 -10.68 -16.47
N GLU A 52 14.89 -11.36 -15.54
CA GLU A 52 14.69 -12.79 -15.60
C GLU A 52 13.42 -13.14 -16.38
N GLN A 53 12.40 -12.32 -16.25
CA GLN A 53 11.12 -12.58 -16.86
C GLN A 53 10.47 -11.28 -17.34
N GLN A 54 10.14 -11.25 -18.61
CA GLN A 54 9.28 -10.19 -19.13
C GLN A 54 7.83 -10.45 -18.73
N MET A 55 7.27 -9.55 -17.94
CA MET A 55 5.89 -9.63 -17.46
C MET A 55 4.93 -8.95 -18.43
N ALA A 56 5.36 -7.86 -19.04
CA ALA A 56 4.61 -7.15 -20.07
C ALA A 56 5.52 -6.75 -21.23
N PRO A 57 5.11 -7.02 -22.47
CA PRO A 57 5.84 -6.56 -23.64
C PRO A 57 5.79 -5.05 -23.74
N GLU A 58 6.70 -4.49 -24.53
CA GLU A 58 6.68 -3.07 -24.85
C GLU A 58 5.35 -2.68 -25.49
N ALA A 59 4.67 -1.72 -24.89
CA ALA A 59 3.36 -1.27 -25.32
C ALA A 59 3.04 0.14 -24.80
N ASP A 60 2.07 0.76 -25.44
CA ASP A 60 1.54 2.06 -25.03
C ASP A 60 0.33 1.93 -24.09
N SER A 61 0.11 0.77 -23.56
CA SER A 61 -1.04 0.45 -22.72
C SER A 61 -0.65 -0.05 -21.34
N ASN A 62 -1.53 0.17 -20.39
CA ASN A 62 -1.38 -0.30 -19.03
C ASN A 62 -1.28 -1.84 -18.96
N TRP A 63 -0.64 -2.31 -17.91
CA TRP A 63 -0.50 -3.72 -17.63
C TRP A 63 -1.11 -4.09 -16.27
N SER A 64 -1.58 -5.31 -16.17
CA SER A 64 -2.14 -5.86 -14.93
C SER A 64 -1.68 -7.29 -14.72
N ALA A 65 -1.10 -7.54 -13.57
CA ALA A 65 -0.83 -8.88 -13.08
C ALA A 65 -2.00 -9.39 -12.24
N LEU A 66 -2.40 -10.62 -12.48
CA LEU A 66 -3.40 -11.27 -11.64
C LEU A 66 -2.86 -11.48 -10.22
N ALA A 67 -3.77 -11.61 -9.26
CA ALA A 67 -3.41 -11.98 -7.90
C ALA A 67 -2.56 -13.27 -7.89
N GLY A 68 -1.52 -13.27 -7.10
CA GLY A 68 -0.59 -14.39 -7.00
C GLY A 68 0.43 -14.52 -8.14
N SER A 69 0.42 -13.63 -9.14
CA SER A 69 1.39 -13.68 -10.25
C SER A 69 2.80 -13.29 -9.86
N VAL A 70 2.95 -12.48 -8.83
CA VAL A 70 4.26 -12.14 -8.26
C VAL A 70 4.51 -13.11 -7.11
N PRO A 71 5.56 -13.95 -7.19
CA PRO A 71 5.85 -14.91 -6.13
C PRO A 71 6.08 -14.24 -4.78
N VAL A 72 5.81 -14.95 -3.69
CA VAL A 72 6.12 -14.45 -2.34
C VAL A 72 7.61 -14.18 -2.21
N GLY A 73 7.97 -13.06 -1.62
CA GLY A 73 9.35 -12.59 -1.46
C GLY A 73 9.55 -11.17 -1.97
N THR A 74 10.79 -10.74 -2.00
CA THR A 74 11.15 -9.42 -2.53
C THR A 74 11.55 -9.54 -3.98
N HIS A 75 10.90 -8.79 -4.83
CA HIS A 75 11.14 -8.73 -6.27
C HIS A 75 11.26 -7.28 -6.73
N TYR A 76 11.82 -7.11 -7.90
CA TYR A 76 12.00 -5.80 -8.51
C TYR A 76 11.38 -5.82 -9.90
N LEU A 77 10.61 -4.80 -10.22
CA LEU A 77 10.11 -4.57 -11.56
C LEU A 77 10.84 -3.38 -12.17
N SER A 78 11.15 -3.45 -13.44
CA SER A 78 11.78 -2.35 -14.17
C SER A 78 11.21 -2.20 -15.57
N CYS A 79 11.28 -0.99 -16.11
CA CYS A 79 11.07 -0.72 -17.52
C CYS A 79 12.41 -0.72 -18.23
N ARG A 80 12.54 -1.51 -19.28
CA ARG A 80 13.80 -1.64 -20.04
C ARG A 80 13.78 -0.90 -21.39
N VAL A 81 12.74 -0.12 -21.63
CA VAL A 81 12.67 0.73 -22.83
C VAL A 81 13.68 1.86 -22.71
N GLY A 82 14.60 1.96 -23.65
CA GLY A 82 15.64 2.98 -23.65
C GLY A 82 16.43 3.03 -22.34
N SER A 83 16.55 4.20 -21.75
CA SER A 83 17.23 4.46 -20.48
C SER A 83 16.29 4.51 -19.26
N HIS A 84 15.06 4.06 -19.40
CA HIS A 84 14.06 4.25 -18.35
C HIS A 84 14.47 3.62 -17.01
N CYS A 85 15.07 2.44 -17.03
CA CYS A 85 15.53 1.81 -15.80
C CYS A 85 16.66 2.61 -15.11
N GLU A 86 17.63 3.08 -15.88
CA GLU A 86 18.72 3.92 -15.38
C GLU A 86 18.22 5.25 -14.83
N GLU A 87 17.08 5.69 -15.32
CA GLU A 87 16.35 6.86 -14.82
C GLU A 87 15.41 6.53 -13.65
N ASN A 88 15.64 5.40 -12.99
CA ASN A 88 14.89 4.91 -11.83
C ASN A 88 13.43 4.52 -12.10
N MET A 89 13.06 4.15 -13.31
CA MET A 89 11.74 3.56 -13.54
C MET A 89 11.72 2.12 -13.04
N THR A 90 11.64 1.99 -11.72
CA THR A 90 11.73 0.73 -10.98
C THR A 90 10.69 0.66 -9.88
N LEU A 91 10.26 -0.54 -9.55
CA LEU A 91 9.34 -0.81 -8.45
C LEU A 91 9.86 -1.99 -7.64
N LYS A 92 10.12 -1.78 -6.37
CA LYS A 92 10.37 -2.87 -5.43
C LYS A 92 9.03 -3.39 -4.92
N VAL A 93 8.80 -4.66 -5.05
CA VAL A 93 7.60 -5.35 -4.58
C VAL A 93 7.98 -6.31 -3.47
N THR A 94 7.44 -6.10 -2.29
CA THR A 94 7.48 -7.09 -1.21
C THR A 94 6.18 -7.88 -1.27
N SER A 95 6.24 -9.07 -1.88
CA SER A 95 5.07 -9.93 -2.01
C SER A 95 4.88 -10.78 -0.76
N LEU A 96 3.72 -10.69 -0.15
CA LEU A 96 3.37 -11.31 1.11
C LEU A 96 2.26 -12.35 0.91
N ALA A 97 2.37 -13.47 1.59
CA ALA A 97 1.33 -14.49 1.58
C ALA A 97 0.08 -14.01 2.33
N GLY A 98 -1.09 -14.39 1.84
CA GLY A 98 -2.37 -14.10 2.49
C GLY A 98 -3.00 -12.79 2.03
N SER A 99 -3.82 -12.24 2.90
CA SER A 99 -4.60 -11.04 2.63
C SER A 99 -4.12 -9.87 3.45
N ARG A 100 -4.25 -8.68 2.91
CA ARG A 100 -3.94 -7.45 3.64
C ARG A 100 -4.82 -7.34 4.87
N PRO A 101 -4.23 -7.09 6.06
CA PRO A 101 -5.02 -6.82 7.24
C PRO A 101 -5.96 -5.65 6.99
N ALA A 102 -7.22 -5.82 7.39
CA ALA A 102 -8.16 -4.71 7.34
C ALA A 102 -7.61 -3.58 8.20
N THR A 103 -7.33 -2.46 7.56
CA THR A 103 -7.08 -1.23 8.30
C THR A 103 -8.40 -0.86 8.94
N THR A 104 -8.54 -1.19 10.20
CA THR A 104 -9.51 -0.49 11.03
C THR A 104 -9.03 0.94 11.07
N THR A 105 -9.55 1.75 10.19
CA THR A 105 -9.58 3.17 10.40
C THR A 105 -10.45 3.37 11.63
N THR A 106 -9.85 3.23 12.76
CA THR A 106 -10.42 3.83 13.94
C THR A 106 -10.46 5.29 13.61
N THR A 107 -11.60 5.77 13.26
CA THR A 107 -11.82 7.19 13.11
C THR A 107 -11.71 7.77 14.50
N THR A 108 -10.51 7.87 14.96
CA THR A 108 -10.19 8.54 16.20
C THR A 108 -10.65 9.97 16.17
N SER A 109 -11.01 10.40 15.01
CA SER A 109 -11.62 11.69 14.86
C SER A 109 -12.89 11.88 15.67
N SER A 110 -13.61 10.85 15.93
CA SER A 110 -14.77 10.96 16.79
C SER A 110 -14.41 11.04 18.25
N ALA A 111 -13.30 10.53 18.63
CA ALA A 111 -12.91 10.53 20.01
C ALA A 111 -12.71 11.92 20.59
N LYS A 112 -12.30 12.78 19.75
CA LYS A 112 -12.05 14.12 20.24
C LYS A 112 -13.25 14.90 20.63
N LYS A 113 -14.39 14.50 20.20
CA LYS A 113 -15.51 15.26 20.55
C LYS A 113 -15.98 15.08 21.90
N SER A 114 -15.63 14.04 22.44
CA SER A 114 -16.07 13.73 23.73
C SER A 114 -15.33 14.44 24.79
N ALA A 115 -14.45 15.16 24.41
CA ALA A 115 -13.69 15.82 25.37
C ALA A 115 -14.38 16.70 26.29
N PRO A 116 -15.52 17.02 26.22
CA PRO A 116 -15.74 18.18 26.94
C PRO A 116 -16.08 18.22 28.28
N PHE A 117 -16.15 17.40 28.91
CA PHE A 117 -16.86 17.53 30.04
C PHE A 117 -16.35 16.95 31.13
N ALA A 118 -15.28 17.31 31.31
CA ALA A 118 -15.03 17.67 32.66
C ALA A 118 -15.93 18.80 32.99
N THR A 119 -17.08 18.54 33.13
CA THR A 119 -17.89 19.30 33.98
C THR A 119 -17.22 19.25 35.30
N GLY A 120 -16.66 20.34 35.61
CA GLY A 120 -16.17 20.55 36.94
C GLY A 120 -17.31 20.23 37.91
N PHE A 121 -17.16 19.13 38.46
CA PHE A 121 -17.80 18.97 39.72
C PHE A 121 -17.04 19.87 40.64
N VAL A 122 -17.60 20.96 40.74
CA VAL A 122 -17.43 21.76 41.95
C VAL A 122 -17.99 20.90 43.05
N VAL A 123 -17.12 20.20 43.63
CA VAL A 123 -17.36 19.71 44.96
C VAL A 123 -17.38 20.95 45.83
N LEU A 124 -18.53 21.40 46.07
CA LEU A 124 -18.75 22.26 47.20
C LEU A 124 -18.42 21.41 48.42
N ALA A 125 -17.21 21.48 48.81
CA ALA A 125 -16.87 21.15 50.14
C ALA A 125 -17.57 22.19 51.03
N ALA A 126 -18.66 21.82 51.52
CA ALA A 126 -19.30 22.54 52.59
C ALA A 126 -18.37 22.41 53.80
N VAL A 127 -17.63 23.42 53.99
CA VAL A 127 -16.90 23.59 55.25
C VAL A 127 -17.97 23.94 56.28
N SER A 128 -18.36 22.96 56.96
CA SER A 128 -19.05 23.18 58.22
C SER A 128 -18.04 23.59 59.23
N ALA A 129 -17.95 24.83 59.40
CA ALA A 129 -17.34 25.38 60.58
C ALA A 129 -18.27 25.14 61.76
N LEU A 130 -17.81 24.51 62.72
CA LEU A 130 -18.33 24.41 64.06
C LEU A 130 -17.27 24.84 64.99
N PHE A 131 -17.39 25.85 65.51
CA PHE A 131 -18.00 26.32 66.73
C PHE A 131 -17.74 25.51 67.92
N CYS A 132 -17.00 25.99 68.65
CA CYS A 132 -17.05 26.44 70.07
C CYS A 132 -15.67 26.65 70.52
#